data_4159ea0780e499314611321e836fe83d
#
_entry.id   4159ea0780e499314611321e836fe83d
#
_cell.length_a   1.000
_cell.length_b   1.000
_cell.length_c   1.000
_cell.angle_alpha   90.00
_cell.angle_beta   90.00
_cell.angle_gamma   90.00
#
_symmetry.space_group_name_H-M   'P 1'
#
loop_
_entity.id
_entity.type
_entity.pdbx_description
1 polymer ?
#
loop_
_entity_poly.entity_id
_entity_poly.type
_entity_poly.pdbx_seq_one_letter_code
_entity_poly.pdbx_strand_id
1 'polypeptide(L)'
;MKIRIEDHVKLDAGKMAKIALATTARAQLDLYCVAPGQSQKPHTHGDQDKIYYVLEGAGRFSLGGREERVAAGEALVVAAGVEHGLVNDGTNPLLVLVVVTPPPPHGTPSHDSGAKP
;
A
#
# COMPACT_ATOMS: atom_id res chain seq x y z
N MET A 1 15.05 14.58 -6.49
CA MET A 1 14.24 14.93 -5.30
C MET A 1 14.43 13.87 -4.23
N LYS A 2 14.70 14.31 -3.02
CA LYS A 2 14.90 13.39 -1.89
C LYS A 2 13.75 13.54 -0.91
N ILE A 3 13.23 12.42 -0.41
CA ILE A 3 12.13 12.40 0.53
C ILE A 3 12.56 11.58 1.74
N ARG A 4 12.37 12.15 2.93
CA ARG A 4 12.57 11.41 4.17
C ARG A 4 11.23 10.80 4.55
N ILE A 5 11.13 9.49 4.42
CA ILE A 5 9.86 8.79 4.59
C ILE A 5 9.27 9.02 5.98
N GLU A 6 10.11 8.98 7.01
CA GLU A 6 9.61 9.10 8.39
C GLU A 6 8.93 10.43 8.67
N ASP A 7 9.24 11.49 7.89
CA ASP A 7 8.61 12.79 8.08
C ASP A 7 7.14 12.77 7.64
N HIS A 8 6.74 11.75 6.91
CA HIS A 8 5.39 11.65 6.34
C HIS A 8 4.52 10.63 7.04
N VAL A 9 5.05 9.89 8.00
CA VAL A 9 4.29 8.87 8.70
C VAL A 9 3.18 9.52 9.50
N LYS A 10 1.96 9.05 9.28
CA LYS A 10 0.80 9.59 9.97
C LYS A 10 -0.28 8.53 10.02
N LEU A 11 -0.62 8.08 11.22
CA LEU A 11 -1.71 7.13 11.39
C LEU A 11 -3.03 7.89 11.49
N ASP A 12 -4.08 7.30 10.96
CA ASP A 12 -5.42 7.85 11.03
C ASP A 12 -6.25 6.85 11.85
N ALA A 13 -6.97 7.36 12.85
CA ALA A 13 -7.73 6.49 13.74
C ALA A 13 -8.92 5.83 13.04
N GLY A 14 -9.42 6.42 11.97
CA GLY A 14 -10.63 5.95 11.31
C GLY A 14 -10.38 4.95 10.19
N LYS A 15 -9.23 5.01 9.55
CA LYS A 15 -8.94 4.15 8.41
C LYS A 15 -7.46 4.18 8.08
N MET A 16 -7.02 3.22 7.27
CA MET A 16 -5.67 3.18 6.76
C MET A 16 -5.35 4.49 6.02
N ALA A 17 -4.23 5.11 6.35
CA ALA A 17 -3.79 6.33 5.68
C ALA A 17 -2.98 5.96 4.43
N LYS A 18 -3.29 6.61 3.32
CA LYS A 18 -2.56 6.47 2.07
C LYS A 18 -2.01 7.85 1.69
N ILE A 19 -0.70 7.96 1.67
CA ILE A 19 -0.03 9.23 1.46
C ILE A 19 0.76 9.16 0.16
N ALA A 20 0.43 10.04 -0.78
CA ALA A 20 1.20 10.13 -2.02
C ALA A 20 2.47 10.92 -1.73
N LEU A 21 3.61 10.28 -1.83
CA LEU A 21 4.90 10.92 -1.55
C LEU A 21 5.46 11.63 -2.77
N ALA A 22 5.39 10.99 -3.93
CA ALA A 22 5.94 11.53 -5.16
C ALA A 22 5.32 10.85 -6.35
N THR A 23 5.26 11.57 -7.47
CA THR A 23 4.80 10.98 -8.72
C THR A 23 5.61 11.51 -9.88
N THR A 24 5.83 10.67 -10.87
CA THR A 24 6.45 11.02 -12.14
C THR A 24 5.52 10.58 -13.26
N ALA A 25 5.93 10.78 -14.49
CA ALA A 25 5.12 10.34 -15.63
C ALA A 25 4.91 8.82 -15.65
N ARG A 26 5.79 8.06 -15.00
CA ARG A 26 5.80 6.59 -15.12
C ARG A 26 5.56 5.84 -13.82
N ALA A 27 5.64 6.52 -12.68
CA ALA A 27 5.51 5.82 -11.40
C ALA A 27 5.05 6.77 -10.32
N GLN A 28 4.45 6.20 -9.29
CA GLN A 28 4.10 6.92 -8.08
C GLN A 28 4.58 6.13 -6.87
N LEU A 29 5.07 6.85 -5.87
CA LEU A 29 5.47 6.27 -4.60
C LEU A 29 4.48 6.70 -3.54
N ASP A 30 3.85 5.74 -2.90
CA ASP A 30 2.91 5.97 -1.82
C ASP A 30 3.46 5.39 -0.52
N LEU A 31 3.00 5.96 0.58
CA LEU A 31 3.25 5.42 1.92
C LEU A 31 1.90 5.05 2.52
N TYR A 32 1.74 3.79 2.90
CA TYR A 32 0.54 3.35 3.61
C TYR A 32 0.90 3.22 5.09
N CYS A 33 0.11 3.87 5.93
CA CYS A 33 0.27 3.78 7.38
C CYS A 33 -0.97 3.09 7.92
N VAL A 34 -0.79 1.88 8.42
CA VAL A 34 -1.89 0.99 8.77
C VAL A 34 -1.85 0.73 10.27
N ALA A 35 -2.82 1.28 10.99
CA ALA A 35 -2.91 1.02 12.43
C ALA A 35 -3.43 -0.40 12.67
N PRO A 36 -3.20 -0.96 13.87
CA PRO A 36 -3.72 -2.28 14.19
C PRO A 36 -5.23 -2.38 13.90
N GLY A 37 -5.63 -3.44 13.23
CA GLY A 37 -7.02 -3.70 12.89
C GLY A 37 -7.48 -3.07 11.59
N GLN A 38 -6.70 -2.17 11.02
CA GLN A 38 -7.07 -1.55 9.75
C GLN A 38 -6.71 -2.44 8.57
N SER A 39 -7.39 -2.23 7.47
CA SER A 39 -7.22 -3.08 6.31
C SER A 39 -7.51 -2.34 5.01
N GLN A 40 -7.05 -2.91 3.93
CA GLN A 40 -7.44 -2.56 2.57
C GLN A 40 -8.12 -3.79 1.99
N LYS A 41 -9.38 -3.65 1.61
CA LYS A 41 -10.14 -4.78 1.08
C LYS A 41 -9.52 -5.29 -0.22
N PRO A 42 -9.62 -6.60 -0.48
CA PRO A 42 -9.13 -7.13 -1.75
C PRO A 42 -9.79 -6.41 -2.92
N HIS A 43 -8.99 -6.05 -3.89
CA HIS A 43 -9.44 -5.32 -5.07
C HIS A 43 -8.51 -5.61 -6.24
N THR A 44 -8.91 -5.18 -7.42
CA THR A 44 -8.16 -5.42 -8.64
C THR A 44 -7.96 -4.11 -9.40
N HIS A 45 -6.74 -3.87 -9.84
CA HIS A 45 -6.45 -2.79 -10.78
C HIS A 45 -5.91 -3.42 -12.06
N GLY A 46 -6.62 -3.24 -13.16
CA GLY A 46 -6.31 -3.95 -14.38
C GLY A 46 -5.09 -3.45 -15.13
N ASP A 47 -4.65 -2.23 -14.85
CA ASP A 47 -3.62 -1.58 -15.65
C ASP A 47 -2.42 -1.09 -14.83
N GLN A 48 -2.29 -1.53 -13.60
CA GLN A 48 -1.20 -1.08 -12.74
C GLN A 48 -0.52 -2.25 -12.08
N ASP A 49 0.82 -2.21 -12.11
CA ASP A 49 1.62 -3.09 -11.26
C ASP A 49 1.87 -2.36 -9.95
N LYS A 50 1.96 -3.10 -8.86
CA LYS A 50 2.28 -2.54 -7.55
C LYS A 50 3.35 -3.36 -6.88
N ILE A 51 4.25 -2.67 -6.19
CA ILE A 51 5.26 -3.31 -5.37
C ILE A 51 5.10 -2.76 -3.97
N TYR A 52 4.82 -3.64 -3.02
CA TYR A 52 4.68 -3.29 -1.61
C TYR A 52 5.98 -3.68 -0.92
N TYR A 53 6.56 -2.73 -0.20
CA TYR A 53 7.76 -3.00 0.60
C TYR A 53 7.46 -2.61 2.04
N VAL A 54 7.51 -3.57 2.95
CA VAL A 54 7.19 -3.32 4.35
C VAL A 54 8.40 -2.69 5.04
N LEU A 55 8.21 -1.48 5.56
CA LEU A 55 9.25 -0.75 6.27
C LEU A 55 9.27 -1.12 7.75
N GLU A 56 8.08 -1.32 8.33
CA GLU A 56 7.96 -1.53 9.77
C GLU A 56 6.73 -2.36 10.04
N GLY A 57 6.83 -3.26 11.00
CA GLY A 57 5.71 -4.12 11.36
C GLY A 57 5.58 -5.32 10.45
N ALA A 58 4.42 -5.93 10.46
CA ALA A 58 4.09 -7.07 9.63
C ALA A 58 2.59 -7.07 9.39
N GLY A 59 2.17 -7.62 8.25
CA GLY A 59 0.76 -7.71 7.94
C GLY A 59 0.45 -8.97 7.16
N ARG A 60 -0.84 -9.25 7.04
CA ARG A 60 -1.33 -10.36 6.25
C ARG A 60 -1.83 -9.79 4.94
N PHE A 61 -1.21 -10.22 3.85
CA PHE A 61 -1.55 -9.73 2.51
C PHE A 61 -2.24 -10.83 1.73
N SER A 62 -3.26 -10.46 0.97
CA SER A 62 -3.89 -11.38 0.04
C SER A 62 -3.39 -11.09 -1.35
N LEU A 63 -3.15 -12.15 -2.13
CA LEU A 63 -2.63 -12.06 -3.48
C LEU A 63 -3.22 -13.20 -4.30
N GLY A 64 -4.14 -12.86 -5.20
CA GLY A 64 -4.77 -13.84 -6.07
C GLY A 64 -5.49 -14.95 -5.30
N GLY A 65 -6.15 -14.58 -4.20
CA GLY A 65 -6.88 -15.54 -3.39
C GLY A 65 -6.03 -16.30 -2.38
N ARG A 66 -4.74 -16.03 -2.31
CA ARG A 66 -3.83 -16.64 -1.35
C ARG A 66 -3.38 -15.60 -0.34
N GLU A 67 -3.05 -16.04 0.86
CA GLU A 67 -2.57 -15.14 1.90
C GLU A 67 -1.11 -15.38 2.18
N GLU A 68 -0.38 -14.28 2.41
CA GLU A 68 1.02 -14.33 2.79
C GLU A 68 1.26 -13.29 3.88
N ARG A 69 2.10 -13.66 4.84
CA ARG A 69 2.56 -12.70 5.83
C ARG A 69 3.80 -12.02 5.29
N VAL A 70 3.79 -10.69 5.30
CA VAL A 70 4.91 -9.89 4.82
C VAL A 70 5.36 -9.00 5.96
N ALA A 71 6.64 -9.07 6.30
CA ALA A 71 7.21 -8.36 7.44
C ALA A 71 8.24 -7.34 6.98
N ALA A 72 8.70 -6.50 7.90
CA ALA A 72 9.69 -5.48 7.63
C ALA A 72 10.88 -6.05 6.85
N GLY A 73 11.26 -5.38 5.79
CA GLY A 73 12.35 -5.81 4.91
C GLY A 73 11.92 -6.73 3.78
N GLU A 74 10.64 -7.09 3.73
CA GLU A 74 10.14 -7.97 2.68
C GLU A 74 9.23 -7.22 1.72
N ALA A 75 9.13 -7.71 0.50
CA ALA A 75 8.33 -7.07 -0.54
C ALA A 75 7.34 -8.05 -1.15
N LEU A 76 6.22 -7.52 -1.62
CA LEU A 76 5.21 -8.28 -2.33
C LEU A 76 5.02 -7.62 -3.69
N VAL A 77 5.11 -8.39 -4.76
CA VAL A 77 4.92 -7.87 -6.12
C VAL A 77 3.55 -8.28 -6.61
N VAL A 78 2.76 -7.29 -7.02
CA VAL A 78 1.40 -7.50 -7.50
C VAL A 78 1.34 -7.06 -8.95
N ALA A 79 1.22 -8.02 -9.86
CA ALA A 79 1.07 -7.72 -11.28
C ALA A 79 -0.32 -7.17 -11.57
N ALA A 80 -0.43 -6.40 -12.63
CA ALA A 80 -1.70 -5.84 -13.07
C ALA A 80 -2.76 -6.95 -13.18
N GLY A 81 -3.96 -6.66 -12.72
CA GLY A 81 -5.08 -7.60 -12.81
C GLY A 81 -5.18 -8.60 -11.69
N VAL A 82 -4.18 -8.68 -10.82
CA VAL A 82 -4.20 -9.64 -9.70
C VAL A 82 -4.90 -9.01 -8.50
N GLU A 83 -5.91 -9.69 -7.98
CA GLU A 83 -6.62 -9.22 -6.79
C GLU A 83 -5.70 -9.22 -5.59
N HIS A 84 -5.74 -8.15 -4.79
CA HIS A 84 -4.86 -8.01 -3.64
C HIS A 84 -5.48 -7.13 -2.57
N GLY A 85 -5.05 -7.33 -1.34
CA GLY A 85 -5.46 -6.53 -0.20
C GLY A 85 -4.53 -6.80 0.96
N LEU A 86 -4.78 -6.15 2.10
CA LEU A 86 -3.95 -6.34 3.29
C LEU A 86 -4.73 -6.07 4.55
N VAL A 87 -4.25 -6.60 5.66
CA VAL A 87 -4.78 -6.31 6.97
C VAL A 87 -3.63 -6.27 7.98
N ASN A 88 -3.67 -5.29 8.86
CA ASN A 88 -2.77 -5.27 10.01
C ASN A 88 -3.45 -6.03 11.14
N ASP A 89 -3.11 -7.29 11.27
CA ASP A 89 -3.67 -8.16 12.30
C ASP A 89 -2.81 -8.22 13.56
N GLY A 90 -1.80 -7.34 13.64
CA GLY A 90 -0.91 -7.28 14.79
C GLY A 90 -1.29 -6.17 15.75
N THR A 91 -0.37 -5.86 16.65
CA THR A 91 -0.56 -4.84 17.69
C THR A 91 0.30 -3.60 17.47
N ASN A 92 1.15 -3.59 16.46
CA ASN A 92 2.03 -2.46 16.12
C ASN A 92 1.63 -1.87 14.79
N PRO A 93 1.98 -0.61 14.52
CA PRO A 93 1.74 -0.02 13.21
C PRO A 93 2.44 -0.81 12.11
N LEU A 94 1.82 -0.82 10.94
CA LEU A 94 2.38 -1.41 9.73
C LEU A 94 2.62 -0.27 8.76
N LEU A 95 3.88 -0.08 8.35
CA LEU A 95 4.25 0.96 7.40
C LEU A 95 4.74 0.30 6.12
N VAL A 96 4.14 0.69 5.01
CA VAL A 96 4.41 0.05 3.72
C VAL A 96 4.67 1.11 2.66
N LEU A 97 5.79 1.00 1.94
CA LEU A 97 6.00 1.77 0.72
C LEU A 97 5.34 1.02 -0.42
N VAL A 98 4.70 1.76 -1.31
CA VAL A 98 4.00 1.17 -2.44
C VAL A 98 4.42 1.90 -3.71
N VAL A 99 5.02 1.17 -4.63
CA VAL A 99 5.32 1.69 -5.96
C VAL A 99 4.19 1.30 -6.89
N VAL A 100 3.64 2.27 -7.60
CA VAL A 100 2.53 2.06 -8.54
C VAL A 100 2.99 2.48 -9.93
N THR A 101 2.91 1.60 -10.92
CA THR A 101 3.29 1.91 -12.30
C THR A 101 2.28 1.30 -13.29
N PRO A 102 1.75 2.09 -14.21
CA PRO A 102 1.84 3.55 -14.31
C PRO A 102 1.11 4.22 -13.14
N PRO A 103 1.37 5.51 -12.90
CA PRO A 103 0.74 6.19 -11.77
C PRO A 103 -0.76 6.36 -11.99
N PRO A 104 -1.53 6.46 -10.91
CA PRO A 104 -2.93 6.81 -11.04
C PRO A 104 -3.06 8.24 -11.56
N PRO A 105 -4.18 8.58 -12.18
CA PRO A 105 -4.40 9.93 -12.69
C PRO A 105 -4.25 10.98 -11.59
N HIS A 106 -3.68 12.14 -11.97
CA HIS A 106 -3.57 13.32 -11.08
C HIS A 106 -2.73 13.10 -9.85
N GLY A 107 -1.87 12.07 -9.84
CA GLY A 107 -0.98 11.86 -8.71
C GLY A 107 -1.67 11.46 -7.43
N THR A 108 -2.91 11.02 -7.48
CA THR A 108 -3.61 10.57 -6.28
C THR A 108 -3.00 9.26 -5.78
N PRO A 109 -3.15 8.96 -4.47
CA PRO A 109 -2.70 7.69 -3.97
C PRO A 109 -3.39 6.54 -4.73
N SER A 110 -2.70 5.41 -4.79
CA SER A 110 -3.25 4.23 -5.41
C SER A 110 -4.63 3.95 -4.85
N HIS A 111 -5.62 3.92 -5.72
CA HIS A 111 -6.97 3.59 -5.30
C HIS A 111 -7.13 2.11 -5.13
N ASP A 112 -8.04 1.79 -4.29
CA ASP A 112 -8.46 0.43 -4.13
C ASP A 112 -9.96 0.44 -3.98
N SER A 113 -10.53 -0.72 -3.93
CA SER A 113 -11.95 -0.87 -3.84
C SER A 113 -12.55 -0.18 -2.63
N GLY A 114 -11.75 0.00 -1.61
CA GLY A 114 -12.24 0.69 -0.43
C GLY A 114 -12.44 2.16 -0.66
N ALA A 115 -11.72 2.68 -1.59
CA ALA A 115 -11.90 4.07 -1.90
C ALA A 115 -13.14 4.26 -2.71
N LYS A 116 -13.47 3.82 -3.11
CA LYS A 116 -14.50 4.02 -3.84
C LYS A 116 -14.64 4.56 -4.70
N PRO A 117 -14.58 4.57 -4.96
CA PRO A 117 -14.88 5.14 -5.80
C PRO A 117 -14.93 5.53 -6.53
#